data_181795ed18872361873a298433c9901b
#
_entry.id   181795ed18872361873a298433c9901b
#
_cell.length_a   1.000
_cell.length_b   1.000
_cell.length_c   1.000
_cell.angle_alpha   90.00
_cell.angle_beta   90.00
_cell.angle_gamma   90.00
#
_symmetry.space_group_name_H-M   'P 1'
#
loop_
_entity.id
_entity.type
_entity.pdbx_description
1 polymer ?
#
loop_
_entity_poly.entity_id
_entity_poly.type
_entity_poly.pdbx_seq_one_letter_code
_entity_poly.pdbx_strand_id
1 'polypeptide(L)'
;MKAEVILDTDYRPAEDEPFMNELQEEYFRRKLNAWKADLMSDSKDTIEGMQEGARNIPDVADRASEETDRALELRTRDRARKLVAKIESALRRID
;
A
#
# COMPACT_ATOMS: atom_id res chain seq x y z
N MET A 1 -13.35 18.70 -15.83
CA MET A 1 -13.71 17.84 -14.71
C MET A 1 -14.51 16.64 -15.20
N LYS A 2 -14.03 15.44 -14.96
CA LYS A 2 -14.78 14.25 -15.36
C LYS A 2 -16.03 14.11 -14.50
N ALA A 3 -17.14 13.67 -15.10
CA ALA A 3 -18.33 13.37 -14.35
C ALA A 3 -18.06 12.23 -13.36
N GLU A 4 -18.72 12.29 -12.23
CA GLU A 4 -18.60 11.24 -11.24
C GLU A 4 -19.14 9.91 -11.79
N VAL A 5 -18.32 8.87 -11.72
CA VAL A 5 -18.70 7.55 -12.20
C VAL A 5 -19.23 6.75 -11.03
N ILE A 6 -20.46 6.23 -11.19
CA ILE A 6 -21.10 5.41 -10.17
C ILE A 6 -20.76 3.95 -10.42
N LEU A 7 -20.16 3.29 -9.42
CA LEU A 7 -19.86 1.85 -9.48
C LEU A 7 -20.76 1.09 -8.52
N ASP A 8 -21.34 0.01 -9.03
CA ASP A 8 -21.99 -0.97 -8.16
C ASP A 8 -20.94 -1.65 -7.28
N THR A 9 -21.31 -2.00 -6.05
CA THR A 9 -20.40 -2.70 -5.13
C THR A 9 -19.99 -4.06 -5.65
N ASP A 10 -20.81 -4.68 -6.51
CA ASP A 10 -20.56 -5.99 -7.11
C ASP A 10 -19.91 -5.92 -8.49
N TYR A 11 -19.58 -4.72 -8.95
CA TYR A 11 -18.97 -4.56 -10.28
C TYR A 11 -17.63 -5.25 -10.35
N ARG A 12 -17.43 -6.01 -11.45
CA ARG A 12 -16.16 -6.65 -11.78
C ARG A 12 -15.90 -6.42 -13.27
N PRO A 13 -14.69 -6.03 -13.66
CA PRO A 13 -14.35 -5.92 -15.08
C PRO A 13 -14.53 -7.26 -15.79
N ALA A 14 -15.08 -7.24 -17.00
CA ALA A 14 -15.32 -8.42 -17.81
C ALA A 14 -14.59 -8.30 -19.14
N GLU A 15 -14.25 -9.45 -19.75
CA GLU A 15 -13.53 -9.47 -21.02
C GLU A 15 -14.36 -8.96 -22.19
N ASP A 16 -15.69 -9.04 -22.10
CA ASP A 16 -16.61 -8.58 -23.15
C ASP A 16 -16.84 -7.08 -23.13
N GLU A 17 -16.29 -6.36 -22.13
CA GLU A 17 -16.38 -4.91 -22.06
C GLU A 17 -15.29 -4.24 -22.92
N PRO A 18 -15.54 -3.01 -23.41
CA PRO A 18 -14.46 -2.24 -24.05
C PRO A 18 -13.29 -2.06 -23.09
N PHE A 19 -12.07 -2.22 -23.61
CA PHE A 19 -10.86 -2.11 -22.81
C PHE A 19 -10.75 -0.73 -22.17
N MET A 20 -10.55 -0.71 -20.85
CA MET A 20 -10.38 0.51 -20.05
C MET A 20 -11.48 1.54 -20.29
N ASN A 21 -12.74 1.08 -20.27
CA ASN A 21 -13.88 2.00 -20.31
C ASN A 21 -13.95 2.78 -18.98
N GLU A 22 -14.87 3.74 -18.89
CA GLU A 22 -14.99 4.60 -17.70
C GLU A 22 -15.23 3.81 -16.42
N LEU A 23 -16.02 2.74 -16.48
CA LEU A 23 -16.29 1.90 -15.32
C LEU A 23 -15.03 1.17 -14.88
N GLN A 24 -14.25 0.63 -15.81
CA GLN A 24 -13.01 -0.06 -15.51
C GLN A 24 -11.97 0.89 -14.94
N GLU A 25 -11.83 2.09 -15.53
CA GLU A 25 -10.90 3.10 -15.01
C GLU A 25 -11.22 3.46 -13.57
N GLU A 26 -12.50 3.69 -13.26
CA GLU A 26 -12.92 4.04 -11.90
C GLU A 26 -12.73 2.86 -10.93
N TYR A 27 -13.00 1.64 -11.40
CA TYR A 27 -12.80 0.44 -10.61
C TYR A 27 -11.33 0.31 -10.19
N PHE A 28 -10.42 0.43 -11.14
CA PHE A 28 -8.99 0.32 -10.85
C PHE A 28 -8.46 1.50 -10.04
N ARG A 29 -8.98 2.69 -10.27
CA ARG A 29 -8.60 3.88 -9.48
C ARG A 29 -8.94 3.67 -8.01
N ARG A 30 -10.14 3.21 -7.70
CA ARG A 30 -10.56 2.95 -6.33
C ARG A 30 -9.76 1.84 -5.68
N LYS A 31 -9.50 0.76 -6.43
CA LYS A 31 -8.73 -0.37 -5.94
C LYS A 31 -7.28 0.02 -5.64
N LEU A 32 -6.66 0.78 -6.52
CA LEU A 32 -5.29 1.26 -6.34
C LEU A 32 -5.18 2.23 -5.16
N ASN A 33 -6.13 3.13 -5.02
CA ASN A 33 -6.14 4.07 -3.89
C ASN A 33 -6.33 3.37 -2.55
N ALA A 34 -7.21 2.36 -2.48
CA ALA A 34 -7.40 1.57 -1.28
C ALA A 34 -6.13 0.79 -0.92
N TRP A 35 -5.48 0.17 -1.89
CA TRP A 35 -4.24 -0.55 -1.69
C TRP A 35 -3.12 0.37 -1.22
N LYS A 36 -2.98 1.53 -1.83
CA LYS A 36 -2.02 2.55 -1.42
C LYS A 36 -2.23 2.96 0.04
N ALA A 37 -3.47 3.21 0.43
CA ALA A 37 -3.80 3.59 1.81
C ALA A 37 -3.41 2.49 2.80
N ASP A 38 -3.68 1.22 2.47
CA ASP A 38 -3.31 0.09 3.30
C ASP A 38 -1.79 -0.02 3.47
N LEU A 39 -1.03 0.14 2.38
CA LEU A 39 0.42 0.09 2.43
C LEU A 39 1.01 1.21 3.29
N MET A 40 0.44 2.40 3.19
CA MET A 40 0.92 3.54 3.98
C MET A 40 0.59 3.37 5.47
N SER A 41 -0.57 2.82 5.79
CA SER A 41 -0.96 2.51 7.17
C SER A 41 -0.05 1.46 7.78
N ASP A 42 0.23 0.39 7.06
CA ASP A 42 1.12 -0.68 7.52
C ASP A 42 2.54 -0.17 7.78
N SER A 43 3.05 0.69 6.91
CA SER A 43 4.37 1.30 7.11
C SER A 43 4.43 2.17 8.36
N LYS A 44 3.38 2.92 8.63
CA LYS A 44 3.29 3.74 9.85
C LYS A 44 3.30 2.87 11.11
N ASP A 45 2.51 1.80 11.10
CA ASP A 45 2.44 0.87 12.23
C ASP A 45 3.78 0.20 12.49
N THR A 46 4.51 -0.14 11.43
CA THR A 46 5.85 -0.73 11.54
C THR A 46 6.82 0.23 12.21
N ILE A 47 6.81 1.50 11.83
CA ILE A 47 7.69 2.51 12.44
C ILE A 47 7.37 2.69 13.91
N GLU A 48 6.10 2.80 14.27
CA GLU A 48 5.67 2.96 15.66
C GLU A 48 6.08 1.77 16.51
N GLY A 49 5.92 0.56 15.98
CA GLY A 49 6.34 -0.67 16.65
C GLY A 49 7.85 -0.71 16.90
N MET A 50 8.66 -0.28 15.92
CA MET A 50 10.11 -0.19 16.08
C MET A 50 10.52 0.81 17.15
N GLN A 51 9.87 1.94 17.21
CA GLN A 51 10.16 2.96 18.22
C GLN A 51 9.85 2.46 19.63
N GLU A 52 8.75 1.76 19.82
CA GLU A 52 8.39 1.15 21.10
C GLU A 52 9.37 0.07 21.50
N GLY A 53 9.73 -0.82 20.57
CA GLY A 53 10.68 -1.90 20.81
C GLY A 53 12.04 -1.39 21.25
N ALA A 54 12.53 -0.30 20.66
CA ALA A 54 13.83 0.29 20.96
C ALA A 54 13.95 0.80 22.41
N ARG A 55 12.82 1.08 23.07
CA ARG A 55 12.79 1.64 24.43
C ARG A 55 12.88 0.57 25.52
N ASN A 56 12.62 -0.69 25.20
CA ASN A 56 12.38 -1.74 26.19
C ASN A 56 13.29 -2.97 26.05
N ILE A 57 14.49 -2.82 25.47
CA ILE A 57 15.39 -3.95 25.23
C ILE A 57 16.17 -4.27 26.52
N PRO A 58 15.98 -5.47 27.14
CA PRO A 58 16.55 -5.75 28.44
C PRO A 58 18.01 -6.20 28.43
N ASP A 59 18.52 -6.84 27.36
CA ASP A 59 19.92 -7.29 27.32
C ASP A 59 20.50 -7.30 25.89
N VAL A 60 21.80 -7.66 25.80
CA VAL A 60 22.56 -7.61 24.54
C VAL A 60 22.06 -8.66 23.53
N ALA A 61 21.68 -9.85 23.96
CA ALA A 61 21.16 -10.90 23.08
C ALA A 61 19.82 -10.50 22.48
N ASP A 62 18.93 -9.96 23.32
CA ASP A 62 17.64 -9.48 22.86
C ASP A 62 17.80 -8.28 21.93
N ARG A 63 18.80 -7.43 22.21
CA ARG A 63 19.11 -6.29 21.33
C ARG A 63 19.55 -6.73 19.96
N ALA A 64 20.41 -7.77 19.86
CA ALA A 64 20.88 -8.28 18.57
C ALA A 64 19.73 -8.87 17.74
N SER A 65 18.81 -9.61 18.39
CA SER A 65 17.62 -10.16 17.74
C SER A 65 16.70 -9.03 17.26
N GLU A 66 16.51 -8.01 18.09
CA GLU A 66 15.69 -6.85 17.80
C GLU A 66 16.24 -6.07 16.60
N GLU A 67 17.57 -5.92 16.53
CA GLU A 67 18.21 -5.25 15.39
C GLU A 67 18.01 -6.02 14.09
N THR A 68 18.04 -7.36 14.13
CA THR A 68 17.75 -8.19 12.96
C THR A 68 16.31 -8.04 12.52
N ASP A 69 15.37 -8.08 13.46
CA ASP A 69 13.95 -7.89 13.17
C ASP A 69 13.70 -6.50 12.60
N ARG A 70 14.33 -5.49 13.15
CA ARG A 70 14.24 -4.11 12.68
C ARG A 70 14.75 -3.97 11.24
N ALA A 71 15.86 -4.64 10.90
CA ALA A 71 16.37 -4.65 9.55
C ALA A 71 15.38 -5.26 8.55
N LEU A 72 14.71 -6.36 8.94
CA LEU A 72 13.69 -6.99 8.11
C LEU A 72 12.48 -6.08 7.93
N GLU A 73 12.04 -5.41 8.99
CA GLU A 73 10.92 -4.47 8.94
C GLU A 73 11.24 -3.27 8.04
N LEU A 74 12.47 -2.76 8.10
CA LEU A 74 12.91 -1.66 7.25
C LEU A 74 12.92 -2.07 5.76
N ARG A 75 13.32 -3.31 5.46
CA ARG A 75 13.26 -3.83 4.09
C ARG A 75 11.83 -3.93 3.60
N THR A 76 10.93 -4.40 4.46
CA THR A 76 9.50 -4.51 4.13
C THR A 76 8.91 -3.13 3.85
N ARG A 77 9.25 -2.16 4.68
CA ARG A 77 8.83 -0.76 4.49
C ARG A 77 9.36 -0.17 3.19
N ASP A 78 10.63 -0.42 2.87
CA ASP A 78 11.24 0.08 1.63
C ASP A 78 10.56 -0.54 0.41
N ARG A 79 10.24 -1.83 0.48
CA ARG A 79 9.50 -2.52 -0.57
C ARG A 79 8.10 -1.93 -0.75
N ALA A 80 7.41 -1.65 0.36
CA ALA A 80 6.10 -1.01 0.34
C ALA A 80 6.16 0.38 -0.28
N ARG A 81 7.17 1.17 0.05
CA ARG A 81 7.38 2.50 -0.52
C ARG A 81 7.54 2.45 -2.04
N LYS A 82 8.33 1.48 -2.53
CA LYS A 82 8.52 1.29 -3.98
C LYS A 82 7.22 0.88 -4.65
N LEU A 83 6.42 0.05 -3.99
CA LEU A 83 5.13 -0.38 -4.52
C LEU A 83 4.14 0.80 -4.56
N VAL A 84 4.12 1.64 -3.53
CA VAL A 84 3.31 2.87 -3.53
C VAL A 84 3.68 3.77 -4.71
N ALA A 85 4.97 3.92 -5.02
CA ALA A 85 5.41 4.71 -6.16
C ALA A 85 4.89 4.13 -7.49
N LYS A 86 4.87 2.80 -7.62
CA LYS A 86 4.30 2.13 -8.79
C LYS A 86 2.79 2.34 -8.90
N ILE A 87 2.09 2.28 -7.78
CA ILE A 87 0.65 2.53 -7.72
C ILE A 87 0.35 3.98 -8.15
N GLU A 88 1.09 4.93 -7.64
CA GLU A 88 0.93 6.34 -8.01
C GLU A 88 1.19 6.56 -9.51
N SER A 89 2.19 5.89 -10.07
CA SER A 89 2.47 5.92 -11.50
C SER A 89 1.29 5.36 -12.32
N ALA A 90 0.72 4.25 -11.86
CA ALA A 90 -0.45 3.65 -12.52
C ALA A 90 -1.67 4.58 -12.46
N LEU A 91 -1.88 5.23 -11.31
CA LEU A 91 -2.98 6.19 -11.16
C LEU A 91 -2.81 7.38 -12.10
N ARG A 92 -1.60 7.89 -12.27
CA ARG A 92 -1.33 8.97 -13.22
C ARG A 92 -1.63 8.56 -14.65
N ARG A 93 -1.38 7.31 -15.01
CA ARG A 93 -1.66 6.79 -16.36
C ARG A 93 -3.16 6.61 -16.62
N ILE A 94 -3.94 6.35 -15.58
CA ILE A 94 -5.40 6.26 -15.68
C ILE A 94 -5.99 7.66 -15.88
N ASP A 95 -5.47 8.63 -15.16
CA ASP A 95 -5.90 10.02 -15.31
C ASP A 95 -5.28 10.66 -16.54
#